data_43371dcbc6e45164bcc08d7b61b3050c
#
_entry.id   43371dcbc6e45164bcc08d7b61b3050c
#
_cell.length_a   1.000
_cell.length_b   1.000
_cell.length_c   1.000
_cell.angle_alpha   90.00
_cell.angle_beta   90.00
_cell.angle_gamma   90.00
#
_symmetry.space_group_name_H-M   'P 1'
#
loop_
_entity.id
_entity.type
_entity.pdbx_description
1 polymer ?
#
loop_
_entity_poly.entity_id
_entity_poly.type
_entity_poly.pdbx_seq_one_letter_code
_entity_poly.pdbx_strand_id
1 'polypeptide(L)'
;MSSFPDFSEQGYEIKRILGKNSTSGRVTYLATHTTTQRPVVIKQFQFATVGATWSDYDVYQQEMQVLQQLHHPSIPRYLDSFETPSGFCLVQEYKPASSLAEPYQWTPEEIKQIAVAILDVLAYLQSTYPPVIHRDIKPENILVERQDKLKVYLVDFGFARIGGGEVAVSSTVKGSLGFMPPEQLFNRQLTEASDLYSLGVTLICLLTQTRSTQVGDLIDSAYRINVKQLLPSLHPKFINWLQKMIAPDLTNRFNNAGTALSALQSIDVVGNPKVGKLVQHGKLSSIAKVVGLGTLGLVSLLGTISIISSISNSTDTHEQHEHHKIKRHDKEKNDRFDREDNDVDDRHDKDDDEHDDDDDDDDDD
;
A
#
# COMPACT_ATOMS: atom_id res chain seq x y z
N MET A 1 -18.42 -18.38 -24.37
CA MET A 1 -17.04 -18.30 -24.84
C MET A 1 -16.33 -17.29 -23.97
N SER A 2 -15.25 -17.68 -23.29
CA SER A 2 -14.47 -16.77 -22.44
C SER A 2 -13.81 -15.72 -23.34
N SER A 3 -14.10 -14.46 -23.11
CA SER A 3 -13.56 -13.33 -23.90
C SER A 3 -12.15 -12.94 -23.43
N PHE A 4 -11.28 -13.91 -23.18
CA PHE A 4 -9.87 -13.63 -22.92
C PHE A 4 -9.12 -13.38 -24.24
N PRO A 5 -8.08 -12.53 -24.20
CA PRO A 5 -7.16 -12.44 -25.34
C PRO A 5 -6.56 -13.80 -25.66
N ASP A 6 -6.31 -14.07 -26.92
CA ASP A 6 -5.61 -15.28 -27.37
C ASP A 6 -4.11 -15.02 -27.43
N PHE A 7 -3.33 -15.74 -26.63
CA PHE A 7 -1.87 -15.72 -26.58
C PHE A 7 -1.25 -17.07 -26.96
N SER A 8 -2.00 -17.91 -27.68
CA SER A 8 -1.56 -19.24 -28.10
C SER A 8 -0.36 -19.20 -29.04
N GLU A 9 -0.28 -18.21 -29.91
CA GLU A 9 0.87 -18.00 -30.80
C GLU A 9 2.16 -17.68 -30.03
N GLN A 10 2.03 -17.03 -28.85
CA GLN A 10 3.14 -16.74 -27.94
C GLN A 10 3.42 -17.90 -26.98
N GLY A 11 2.67 -18.98 -27.08
CA GLY A 11 2.86 -20.17 -26.23
C GLY A 11 2.18 -20.09 -24.86
N TYR A 12 1.13 -19.28 -24.69
CA TYR A 12 0.43 -19.12 -23.42
C TYR A 12 -1.07 -19.33 -23.56
N GLU A 13 -1.67 -20.02 -22.58
CA GLU A 13 -3.10 -20.23 -22.44
C GLU A 13 -3.60 -19.54 -21.18
N ILE A 14 -4.48 -18.54 -21.32
CA ILE A 14 -5.05 -17.82 -20.18
C ILE A 14 -6.04 -18.72 -19.44
N LYS A 15 -5.90 -18.80 -18.12
CA LYS A 15 -6.80 -19.56 -17.25
C LYS A 15 -7.83 -18.67 -16.55
N ARG A 16 -7.41 -17.52 -16.01
CA ARG A 16 -8.29 -16.56 -15.33
C ARG A 16 -7.62 -15.20 -15.16
N ILE A 17 -8.43 -14.20 -14.88
CA ILE A 17 -7.96 -12.87 -14.45
C ILE A 17 -7.55 -12.97 -12.97
N LEU A 18 -6.41 -12.40 -12.62
CA LEU A 18 -5.92 -12.19 -11.26
C LEU A 18 -6.23 -10.79 -10.74
N GLY A 19 -6.22 -9.79 -11.64
CA GLY A 19 -6.52 -8.42 -11.30
C GLY A 19 -6.74 -7.57 -12.55
N LYS A 20 -7.51 -6.49 -12.39
CA LYS A 20 -7.76 -5.50 -13.43
C LYS A 20 -7.67 -4.11 -12.83
N ASN A 21 -6.84 -3.27 -13.42
CA ASN A 21 -6.77 -1.85 -13.12
C ASN A 21 -7.34 -1.08 -14.31
N SER A 22 -8.61 -0.63 -14.17
CA SER A 22 -9.32 0.08 -15.24
C SER A 22 -8.76 1.48 -15.50
N THR A 23 -8.07 2.08 -14.53
CA THR A 23 -7.51 3.42 -14.67
C THR A 23 -6.23 3.43 -15.52
N SER A 24 -5.40 2.39 -15.39
CA SER A 24 -4.12 2.26 -16.13
C SER A 24 -4.20 1.29 -17.31
N GLY A 25 -5.38 0.75 -17.64
CA GLY A 25 -5.54 -0.24 -18.72
C GLY A 25 -4.76 -1.54 -18.49
N ARG A 26 -4.32 -1.83 -17.25
CA ARG A 26 -3.55 -3.02 -16.91
C ARG A 26 -4.44 -4.18 -16.49
N VAL A 27 -4.24 -5.34 -17.13
CA VAL A 27 -4.90 -6.59 -16.76
C VAL A 27 -3.84 -7.64 -16.44
N THR A 28 -4.01 -8.32 -15.31
CA THR A 28 -3.11 -9.39 -14.86
C THR A 28 -3.83 -10.73 -14.99
N TYR A 29 -3.23 -11.67 -15.67
CA TYR A 29 -3.76 -13.01 -15.91
C TYR A 29 -2.90 -14.08 -15.24
N LEU A 30 -3.57 -15.14 -14.77
CA LEU A 30 -2.95 -16.44 -14.60
C LEU A 30 -3.04 -17.18 -15.94
N ALA A 31 -1.90 -17.63 -16.45
CA ALA A 31 -1.80 -18.40 -17.67
C ALA A 31 -0.94 -19.65 -17.46
N THR A 32 -1.00 -20.58 -18.41
CA THR A 32 -0.14 -21.75 -18.48
C THR A 32 0.73 -21.65 -19.72
N HIS A 33 2.02 -21.83 -19.57
CA HIS A 33 2.93 -21.96 -20.73
C HIS A 33 2.66 -23.31 -21.41
N THR A 34 2.30 -23.31 -22.69
CA THR A 34 1.75 -24.47 -23.39
C THR A 34 2.72 -25.66 -23.47
N THR A 35 4.02 -25.39 -23.67
CA THR A 35 5.05 -26.44 -23.80
C THR A 35 5.47 -27.00 -22.44
N THR A 36 5.72 -26.14 -21.44
CA THR A 36 6.26 -26.57 -20.14
C THR A 36 5.19 -26.92 -19.12
N GLN A 37 3.92 -26.58 -19.40
CA GLN A 37 2.77 -26.74 -18.52
C GLN A 37 2.94 -26.03 -17.18
N ARG A 38 3.84 -25.06 -17.09
CA ARG A 38 4.08 -24.27 -15.86
C ARG A 38 3.14 -23.08 -15.79
N PRO A 39 2.57 -22.80 -14.61
CA PRO A 39 1.78 -21.60 -14.40
C PRO A 39 2.67 -20.36 -14.44
N VAL A 40 2.19 -19.29 -15.07
CA VAL A 40 2.84 -17.99 -15.20
C VAL A 40 1.85 -16.88 -14.94
N VAL A 41 2.34 -15.68 -14.63
CA VAL A 41 1.55 -14.46 -14.59
C VAL A 41 1.87 -13.63 -15.82
N ILE A 42 0.82 -13.20 -16.53
CA ILE A 42 0.95 -12.27 -17.66
C ILE A 42 0.30 -10.94 -17.26
N LYS A 43 1.08 -9.87 -17.26
CA LYS A 43 0.61 -8.51 -17.09
C LYS A 43 0.50 -7.86 -18.46
N GLN A 44 -0.73 -7.61 -18.93
CA GLN A 44 -1.00 -6.93 -20.17
C GLN A 44 -1.24 -5.44 -19.91
N PHE A 45 -0.52 -4.59 -20.61
CA PHE A 45 -0.66 -3.14 -20.61
C PHE A 45 -1.34 -2.73 -21.92
N GLN A 46 -2.59 -2.26 -21.82
CA GLN A 46 -3.44 -1.96 -22.99
C GLN A 46 -3.37 -0.46 -23.31
N PHE A 47 -2.75 -0.10 -24.43
CA PHE A 47 -2.66 1.31 -24.90
C PHE A 47 -3.84 1.76 -25.74
N ALA A 48 -4.64 0.82 -26.27
CA ALA A 48 -5.80 1.12 -27.09
C ALA A 48 -7.04 1.57 -26.30
N THR A 49 -6.95 1.62 -24.96
CA THR A 49 -8.05 2.11 -24.12
C THR A 49 -7.96 3.62 -23.96
N VAL A 50 -9.12 4.30 -24.00
CA VAL A 50 -9.24 5.74 -23.77
C VAL A 50 -8.58 6.08 -22.43
N GLY A 51 -7.49 6.86 -22.44
CA GLY A 51 -6.75 7.29 -21.24
C GLY A 51 -5.37 6.66 -21.04
N ALA A 52 -4.93 5.70 -21.87
CA ALA A 52 -3.56 5.20 -21.84
C ALA A 52 -2.58 6.31 -22.28
N THR A 53 -1.54 6.53 -21.49
CA THR A 53 -0.55 7.58 -21.69
C THR A 53 0.84 7.00 -21.95
N TRP A 54 1.75 7.79 -22.51
CA TRP A 54 3.16 7.41 -22.61
C TRP A 54 3.77 7.05 -21.25
N SER A 55 3.23 7.60 -20.16
CA SER A 55 3.68 7.27 -18.81
C SER A 55 3.38 5.82 -18.43
N ASP A 56 2.38 5.17 -19.02
CA ASP A 56 2.05 3.75 -18.78
C ASP A 56 3.05 2.83 -19.49
N TYR A 57 3.54 3.25 -20.66
CA TYR A 57 4.64 2.57 -21.36
C TYR A 57 5.94 2.63 -20.56
N ASP A 58 6.28 3.79 -20.01
CA ASP A 58 7.47 3.96 -19.16
C ASP A 58 7.42 3.04 -17.94
N VAL A 59 6.23 2.91 -17.30
CA VAL A 59 6.02 1.99 -16.16
C VAL A 59 6.28 0.53 -16.57
N TYR A 60 5.78 0.12 -17.73
CA TYR A 60 6.03 -1.23 -18.26
C TYR A 60 7.51 -1.50 -18.49
N GLN A 61 8.19 -0.60 -19.22
CA GLN A 61 9.62 -0.70 -19.52
C GLN A 61 10.46 -0.76 -18.22
N GLN A 62 10.10 0.05 -17.26
CA GLN A 62 10.77 0.11 -15.97
C GLN A 62 10.58 -1.17 -15.17
N GLU A 63 9.35 -1.72 -15.09
CA GLU A 63 9.08 -3.00 -14.41
C GLU A 63 9.88 -4.15 -15.04
N MET A 64 9.91 -4.20 -16.37
CA MET A 64 10.66 -5.20 -17.12
C MET A 64 12.16 -5.11 -16.82
N GLN A 65 12.75 -3.91 -16.96
CA GLN A 65 14.17 -3.68 -16.72
C GLN A 65 14.60 -4.03 -15.29
N VAL A 66 13.77 -3.66 -14.29
CA VAL A 66 14.01 -4.00 -12.89
C VAL A 66 13.98 -5.51 -12.70
N LEU A 67 12.91 -6.19 -13.15
CA LEU A 67 12.76 -7.63 -12.94
C LEU A 67 13.82 -8.48 -13.66
N GLN A 68 14.33 -8.03 -14.81
CA GLN A 68 15.43 -8.71 -15.52
C GLN A 68 16.74 -8.75 -14.71
N GLN A 69 16.95 -7.77 -13.83
CA GLN A 69 18.16 -7.66 -13.00
C GLN A 69 18.03 -8.35 -11.63
N LEU A 70 16.78 -8.68 -11.21
CA LEU A 70 16.54 -9.21 -9.87
C LEU A 70 16.50 -10.74 -9.85
N HIS A 71 17.27 -11.32 -8.90
CA HIS A 71 17.36 -12.76 -8.68
C HIS A 71 17.22 -13.08 -7.19
N HIS A 72 15.97 -13.18 -6.72
CA HIS A 72 15.69 -13.48 -5.32
C HIS A 72 14.49 -14.44 -5.20
N PRO A 73 14.51 -15.46 -4.32
CA PRO A 73 13.43 -16.46 -4.22
C PRO A 73 12.07 -15.87 -3.86
N SER A 74 12.05 -14.75 -3.14
CA SER A 74 10.84 -14.04 -2.74
C SER A 74 10.40 -12.96 -3.75
N ILE A 75 11.01 -12.86 -4.92
CA ILE A 75 10.62 -11.98 -6.02
C ILE A 75 10.26 -12.85 -7.22
N PRO A 76 9.13 -12.60 -7.93
CA PRO A 76 8.84 -13.30 -9.17
C PRO A 76 9.91 -13.02 -10.22
N ARG A 77 10.43 -14.08 -10.84
CA ARG A 77 11.42 -13.94 -11.94
C ARG A 77 10.73 -13.40 -13.19
N TYR A 78 11.41 -12.53 -13.91
CA TYR A 78 11.12 -12.26 -15.32
C TYR A 78 11.27 -13.54 -16.12
N LEU A 79 10.33 -13.83 -17.01
CA LEU A 79 10.37 -15.02 -17.88
C LEU A 79 10.42 -14.63 -19.35
N ASP A 80 9.56 -13.67 -19.77
CA ASP A 80 9.40 -13.29 -21.17
C ASP A 80 8.67 -11.94 -21.28
N SER A 81 8.65 -11.38 -22.48
CA SER A 81 7.81 -10.24 -22.85
C SER A 81 7.49 -10.29 -24.34
N PHE A 82 6.28 -9.85 -24.70
CA PHE A 82 5.84 -9.81 -26.09
C PHE A 82 4.85 -8.69 -26.35
N GLU A 83 4.76 -8.31 -27.60
CA GLU A 83 3.82 -7.29 -28.07
C GLU A 83 2.53 -7.93 -28.58
N THR A 84 1.43 -7.19 -28.47
CA THR A 84 0.13 -7.54 -29.02
C THR A 84 -0.42 -6.31 -29.75
N PRO A 85 -1.42 -6.45 -30.65
CA PRO A 85 -2.07 -5.30 -31.27
C PRO A 85 -2.69 -4.32 -30.28
N SER A 86 -3.00 -4.78 -29.05
CA SER A 86 -3.61 -3.96 -28.00
C SER A 86 -2.61 -3.42 -26.97
N GLY A 87 -1.31 -3.76 -27.05
CA GLY A 87 -0.30 -3.31 -26.09
C GLY A 87 0.80 -4.31 -25.82
N PHE A 88 1.43 -4.22 -24.66
CA PHE A 88 2.57 -5.04 -24.26
C PHE A 88 2.20 -6.02 -23.16
N CYS A 89 2.87 -7.16 -23.15
CA CYS A 89 2.74 -8.21 -22.16
C CYS A 89 4.08 -8.51 -21.49
N LEU A 90 4.09 -8.49 -20.18
CA LEU A 90 5.18 -8.95 -19.32
C LEU A 90 4.80 -10.30 -18.72
N VAL A 91 5.66 -11.31 -18.89
CA VAL A 91 5.48 -12.65 -18.34
C VAL A 91 6.44 -12.86 -17.17
N GLN A 92 5.90 -13.24 -16.04
CA GLN A 92 6.67 -13.50 -14.83
C GLN A 92 6.27 -14.80 -14.15
N GLU A 93 7.13 -15.27 -13.27
CA GLU A 93 6.89 -16.45 -12.44
C GLU A 93 5.61 -16.28 -11.61
N TYR A 94 4.78 -17.33 -11.60
CA TYR A 94 3.63 -17.40 -10.71
C TYR A 94 4.05 -17.85 -9.31
N LYS A 95 3.70 -17.10 -8.28
CA LYS A 95 3.84 -17.49 -6.88
C LYS A 95 2.47 -17.94 -6.37
N PRO A 96 2.31 -19.24 -5.96
CA PRO A 96 1.03 -19.78 -5.50
C PRO A 96 0.72 -19.32 -4.08
N ALA A 97 0.44 -18.04 -3.93
CA ALA A 97 0.27 -17.38 -2.64
C ALA A 97 -0.85 -16.35 -2.70
N SER A 98 -1.49 -16.08 -1.56
CA SER A 98 -2.55 -15.09 -1.40
C SER A 98 -1.99 -13.73 -1.02
N SER A 99 -2.63 -12.66 -1.49
CA SER A 99 -2.28 -11.29 -1.09
C SER A 99 -2.62 -11.03 0.38
N LEU A 100 -1.80 -10.23 1.06
CA LEU A 100 -2.10 -9.74 2.41
C LEU A 100 -3.35 -8.83 2.48
N ALA A 101 -3.82 -8.33 1.33
CA ALA A 101 -5.07 -7.59 1.24
C ALA A 101 -6.31 -8.50 1.38
N GLU A 102 -6.17 -9.82 1.18
CA GLU A 102 -7.25 -10.76 1.43
C GLU A 102 -7.57 -10.83 2.93
N PRO A 103 -8.85 -10.89 3.31
CA PRO A 103 -9.24 -10.92 4.71
C PRO A 103 -8.63 -12.12 5.45
N TYR A 104 -7.81 -11.85 6.44
CA TYR A 104 -7.23 -12.85 7.34
C TYR A 104 -6.84 -12.22 8.67
N GLN A 105 -6.97 -12.98 9.76
CA GLN A 105 -6.55 -12.54 11.09
C GLN A 105 -5.12 -13.03 11.34
N TRP A 106 -4.17 -12.13 11.15
CA TRP A 106 -2.77 -12.37 11.42
C TRP A 106 -2.46 -12.21 12.91
N THR A 107 -1.74 -13.17 13.48
CA THR A 107 -1.16 -12.98 14.83
C THR A 107 0.01 -12.00 14.78
N PRO A 108 0.33 -11.30 15.88
CA PRO A 108 1.49 -10.41 15.93
C PRO A 108 2.81 -11.13 15.59
N GLU A 109 2.94 -12.40 15.95
CA GLU A 109 4.09 -13.25 15.66
C GLU A 109 4.22 -13.53 14.15
N GLU A 110 3.12 -13.85 13.47
CA GLU A 110 3.09 -14.03 12.01
C GLU A 110 3.43 -12.72 11.31
N ILE A 111 2.90 -11.59 11.80
CA ILE A 111 3.22 -10.26 11.25
C ILE A 111 4.71 -9.94 11.42
N LYS A 112 5.32 -10.32 12.55
CA LYS A 112 6.78 -10.22 12.70
C LYS A 112 7.54 -11.08 11.69
N GLN A 113 7.08 -12.31 11.42
CA GLN A 113 7.70 -13.18 10.39
C GLN A 113 7.60 -12.56 8.99
N ILE A 114 6.43 -11.98 8.66
CA ILE A 114 6.24 -11.24 7.41
C ILE A 114 7.19 -10.05 7.33
N ALA A 115 7.30 -9.27 8.41
CA ALA A 115 8.21 -8.13 8.48
C ALA A 115 9.67 -8.55 8.26
N VAL A 116 10.12 -9.62 8.91
CA VAL A 116 11.48 -10.18 8.73
C VAL A 116 11.73 -10.58 7.28
N ALA A 117 10.77 -11.30 6.66
CA ALA A 117 10.92 -11.77 5.29
C ALA A 117 10.96 -10.61 4.27
N ILE A 118 10.12 -9.58 4.45
CA ILE A 118 10.15 -8.42 3.55
C ILE A 118 11.40 -7.56 3.79
N LEU A 119 11.86 -7.40 5.03
CA LEU A 119 13.10 -6.69 5.32
C LEU A 119 14.32 -7.39 4.69
N ASP A 120 14.31 -8.73 4.62
CA ASP A 120 15.34 -9.49 3.90
C ASP A 120 15.32 -9.18 2.40
N VAL A 121 14.12 -9.16 1.77
CA VAL A 121 13.96 -8.74 0.37
C VAL A 121 14.45 -7.31 0.16
N LEU A 122 14.08 -6.37 1.05
CA LEU A 122 14.51 -4.98 0.94
C LEU A 122 16.02 -4.83 1.10
N ALA A 123 16.65 -5.60 2.01
CA ALA A 123 18.10 -5.61 2.15
C ALA A 123 18.79 -6.11 0.87
N TYR A 124 18.21 -7.12 0.20
CA TYR A 124 18.67 -7.56 -1.11
C TYR A 124 18.53 -6.44 -2.16
N LEU A 125 17.38 -5.77 -2.29
CA LEU A 125 17.17 -4.67 -3.22
C LEU A 125 18.14 -3.51 -2.99
N GLN A 126 18.45 -3.21 -1.73
CA GLN A 126 19.40 -2.18 -1.33
C GLN A 126 20.87 -2.58 -1.61
N SER A 127 21.15 -3.87 -1.73
CA SER A 127 22.50 -4.39 -2.06
C SER A 127 22.80 -4.45 -3.55
N THR A 128 21.79 -4.26 -4.41
CA THR A 128 22.01 -4.18 -5.87
C THR A 128 22.77 -2.90 -6.25
N TYR A 129 23.42 -2.92 -7.40
CA TYR A 129 24.13 -1.74 -7.89
C TYR A 129 23.66 -1.38 -9.31
N PRO A 130 23.00 -0.23 -9.48
CA PRO A 130 22.51 0.69 -8.45
C PRO A 130 21.40 0.07 -7.57
N PRO A 131 21.18 0.59 -6.34
CA PRO A 131 20.14 0.05 -5.44
C PRO A 131 18.74 0.26 -6.03
N VAL A 132 17.83 -0.67 -5.71
CA VAL A 132 16.43 -0.62 -6.15
C VAL A 132 15.54 -0.22 -4.99
N ILE A 133 14.67 0.77 -5.20
CA ILE A 133 13.62 1.20 -4.28
C ILE A 133 12.29 0.81 -4.88
N HIS A 134 11.44 0.07 -4.14
CA HIS A 134 10.17 -0.50 -4.63
C HIS A 134 9.06 0.53 -4.80
N ARG A 135 8.91 1.48 -3.86
CA ARG A 135 8.00 2.64 -3.88
C ARG A 135 6.50 2.34 -3.76
N ASP A 136 6.08 1.09 -3.75
CA ASP A 136 4.66 0.72 -3.64
C ASP A 136 4.46 -0.51 -2.73
N ILE A 137 5.09 -0.51 -1.54
CA ILE A 137 4.90 -1.55 -0.55
C ILE A 137 3.56 -1.33 0.16
N LYS A 138 2.66 -2.32 0.02
CA LYS A 138 1.32 -2.33 0.59
C LYS A 138 0.79 -3.76 0.66
N PRO A 139 -0.30 -4.04 1.37
CA PRO A 139 -0.84 -5.40 1.50
C PRO A 139 -1.11 -6.11 0.16
N GLU A 140 -1.53 -5.37 -0.88
CA GLU A 140 -1.82 -5.92 -2.21
C GLU A 140 -0.58 -6.50 -2.89
N ASN A 141 0.59 -5.92 -2.62
CA ASN A 141 1.86 -6.26 -3.28
C ASN A 141 2.73 -7.22 -2.46
N ILE A 142 2.21 -7.75 -1.35
CA ILE A 142 2.85 -8.79 -0.55
C ILE A 142 1.99 -10.04 -0.59
N LEU A 143 2.56 -11.15 -1.09
CA LEU A 143 1.89 -12.44 -1.12
C LEU A 143 2.44 -13.35 -0.03
N VAL A 144 1.57 -14.16 0.58
CA VAL A 144 1.96 -15.12 1.61
C VAL A 144 1.39 -16.50 1.31
N GLU A 145 2.27 -17.48 1.18
CA GLU A 145 1.97 -18.90 1.13
C GLU A 145 2.07 -19.46 2.54
N ARG A 146 0.96 -20.04 3.02
CA ARG A 146 0.89 -20.67 4.35
C ARG A 146 1.10 -22.16 4.21
N GLN A 147 2.24 -22.60 4.66
CA GLN A 147 2.60 -24.01 4.82
C GLN A 147 3.17 -24.17 6.25
N ASP A 148 4.01 -25.16 6.48
CA ASP A 148 4.72 -25.32 7.77
C ASP A 148 5.50 -24.09 8.20
N LYS A 149 5.97 -23.31 7.21
CA LYS A 149 6.60 -21.98 7.39
C LYS A 149 5.97 -21.00 6.41
N LEU A 150 5.79 -19.76 6.85
CA LEU A 150 5.34 -18.68 5.97
C LEU A 150 6.41 -18.42 4.90
N LYS A 151 6.00 -18.49 3.62
CA LYS A 151 6.79 -17.98 2.51
C LYS A 151 6.18 -16.67 2.06
N VAL A 152 6.97 -15.63 2.03
CA VAL A 152 6.54 -14.28 1.72
C VAL A 152 7.19 -13.82 0.43
N TYR A 153 6.41 -13.19 -0.43
CA TYR A 153 6.86 -12.71 -1.73
C TYR A 153 6.48 -11.24 -1.89
N LEU A 154 7.39 -10.45 -2.45
CA LEU A 154 7.16 -9.07 -2.85
C LEU A 154 6.95 -9.03 -4.37
N VAL A 155 5.84 -8.43 -4.80
CA VAL A 155 5.42 -8.41 -6.21
C VAL A 155 5.13 -6.98 -6.67
N ASP A 156 4.99 -6.79 -7.97
CA ASP A 156 4.60 -5.53 -8.62
C ASP A 156 5.66 -4.42 -8.51
N PHE A 157 6.66 -4.53 -9.37
CA PHE A 157 7.77 -3.58 -9.47
C PHE A 157 7.51 -2.41 -10.45
N GLY A 158 6.25 -2.19 -10.85
CA GLY A 158 5.89 -1.16 -11.83
C GLY A 158 6.22 0.27 -11.40
N PHE A 159 6.38 0.53 -10.12
CA PHE A 159 6.84 1.82 -9.59
C PHE A 159 8.27 1.80 -9.07
N ALA A 160 8.94 0.66 -9.12
CA ALA A 160 10.31 0.51 -8.63
C ALA A 160 11.27 1.42 -9.39
N ARG A 161 12.30 1.91 -8.71
CA ARG A 161 13.33 2.78 -9.28
C ARG A 161 14.72 2.21 -9.04
N ILE A 162 15.51 2.23 -10.10
CA ILE A 162 16.93 1.88 -10.06
C ILE A 162 17.73 3.15 -9.74
N GLY A 163 18.51 3.12 -8.67
CA GLY A 163 19.29 4.26 -8.18
C GLY A 163 18.48 5.26 -7.35
N GLY A 164 19.12 5.78 -6.29
CA GLY A 164 18.65 6.98 -5.58
C GLY A 164 19.05 8.22 -6.38
N GLY A 165 18.13 9.11 -6.66
CA GLY A 165 18.39 10.36 -7.37
C GLY A 165 17.18 11.26 -7.30
N GLU A 166 17.31 12.50 -7.75
CA GLU A 166 16.19 13.42 -7.86
C GLU A 166 15.09 12.78 -8.69
N VAL A 167 13.86 12.84 -8.19
CA VAL A 167 12.69 12.44 -8.96
C VAL A 167 12.62 13.38 -10.14
N ALA A 168 12.82 12.87 -11.37
CA ALA A 168 12.57 13.69 -12.55
C ALA A 168 11.21 14.36 -12.36
N VAL A 169 11.11 15.65 -12.67
CA VAL A 169 9.94 16.53 -12.49
C VAL A 169 8.76 16.06 -13.37
N SER A 170 8.51 14.79 -13.43
CA SER A 170 7.28 14.21 -13.98
C SER A 170 6.24 14.31 -12.89
N SER A 171 5.31 15.18 -13.09
CA SER A 171 4.28 15.71 -12.19
C SER A 171 3.30 14.70 -11.57
N THR A 172 3.56 13.41 -11.63
CA THR A 172 2.69 12.38 -11.09
C THR A 172 3.32 11.70 -9.88
N VAL A 173 2.73 11.93 -8.71
CA VAL A 173 3.05 11.15 -7.50
C VAL A 173 2.66 9.71 -7.76
N LYS A 174 3.66 8.82 -7.92
CA LYS A 174 3.44 7.39 -8.20
C LYS A 174 3.49 6.59 -6.90
N GLY A 175 2.48 5.74 -6.66
CA GLY A 175 2.34 4.86 -5.50
C GLY A 175 0.96 4.99 -4.85
N SER A 176 0.74 4.29 -3.75
CA SER A 176 -0.55 4.23 -3.06
C SER A 176 -0.62 5.23 -1.91
N LEU A 177 -1.52 6.23 -2.00
CA LEU A 177 -1.75 7.22 -0.94
C LEU A 177 -1.98 6.51 0.40
N GLY A 178 -1.43 7.08 1.47
CA GLY A 178 -1.49 6.51 2.82
C GLY A 178 -0.33 5.56 3.16
N PHE A 179 0.27 4.88 2.17
CA PHE A 179 1.48 4.08 2.35
C PHE A 179 2.76 4.82 1.95
N MET A 180 2.63 5.92 1.22
CA MET A 180 3.77 6.71 0.76
C MET A 180 4.44 7.46 1.90
N PRO A 181 5.78 7.42 1.98
CA PRO A 181 6.50 8.27 2.90
C PRO A 181 6.42 9.75 2.48
N PRO A 182 6.62 10.70 3.42
CA PRO A 182 6.55 12.14 3.13
C PRO A 182 7.48 12.58 2.01
N GLU A 183 8.70 12.03 1.94
CA GLU A 183 9.64 12.36 0.86
C GLU A 183 9.13 11.96 -0.52
N GLN A 184 8.35 10.88 -0.64
CA GLN A 184 7.72 10.46 -1.89
C GLN A 184 6.51 11.33 -2.24
N LEU A 185 5.67 11.68 -1.25
CA LEU A 185 4.52 12.57 -1.43
C LEU A 185 4.93 13.96 -1.91
N PHE A 186 6.03 14.48 -1.38
CA PHE A 186 6.55 15.81 -1.73
C PHE A 186 7.60 15.79 -2.84
N ASN A 187 7.70 14.69 -3.58
CA ASN A 187 8.61 14.53 -4.71
C ASN A 187 10.08 14.87 -4.38
N ARG A 188 10.53 14.50 -3.17
CA ARG A 188 11.90 14.67 -2.69
C ARG A 188 12.75 13.46 -3.06
N GLN A 189 14.05 13.55 -2.82
CA GLN A 189 14.97 12.44 -3.00
C GLN A 189 14.56 11.22 -2.18
N LEU A 190 14.42 10.09 -2.85
CA LEU A 190 14.14 8.79 -2.21
C LEU A 190 15.45 8.16 -1.72
N THR A 191 15.34 7.44 -0.62
CA THR A 191 16.46 6.73 0.00
C THR A 191 16.05 5.29 0.30
N GLU A 192 17.00 4.48 0.73
CA GLU A 192 16.76 3.11 1.21
C GLU A 192 15.74 3.05 2.37
N ALA A 193 15.60 4.14 3.12
CA ALA A 193 14.64 4.25 4.21
C ALA A 193 13.20 4.49 3.73
N SER A 194 12.97 4.84 2.46
CA SER A 194 11.64 5.16 1.95
C SER A 194 10.70 3.95 1.99
N ASP A 195 11.14 2.78 1.53
CA ASP A 195 10.35 1.56 1.57
C ASP A 195 10.05 1.06 3.01
N LEU A 196 10.89 1.42 3.99
CA LEU A 196 10.68 1.07 5.39
C LEU A 196 9.43 1.74 5.97
N TYR A 197 9.14 2.99 5.57
CA TYR A 197 7.92 3.67 5.97
C TYR A 197 6.70 2.92 5.45
N SER A 198 6.66 2.61 4.16
CA SER A 198 5.56 1.89 3.51
C SER A 198 5.35 0.50 4.14
N LEU A 199 6.43 -0.21 4.45
CA LEU A 199 6.36 -1.48 5.18
C LEU A 199 5.78 -1.27 6.58
N GLY A 200 6.26 -0.26 7.33
CA GLY A 200 5.75 0.05 8.66
C GLY A 200 4.25 0.29 8.69
N VAL A 201 3.73 1.12 7.75
CA VAL A 201 2.29 1.36 7.60
C VAL A 201 1.55 0.07 7.25
N THR A 202 2.09 -0.75 6.33
CA THR A 202 1.53 -2.06 5.96
C THR A 202 1.36 -2.97 7.18
N LEU A 203 2.39 -3.10 8.01
CA LEU A 203 2.34 -3.93 9.23
C LEU A 203 1.31 -3.39 10.25
N ILE A 204 1.18 -2.07 10.37
CA ILE A 204 0.17 -1.45 11.25
C ILE A 204 -1.22 -1.76 10.74
N CYS A 205 -1.48 -1.68 9.43
CA CYS A 205 -2.77 -2.07 8.83
C CYS A 205 -3.11 -3.53 9.18
N LEU A 206 -2.16 -4.46 9.08
CA LEU A 206 -2.38 -5.86 9.45
C LEU A 206 -2.68 -6.03 10.95
N LEU A 207 -1.92 -5.35 11.82
CA LEU A 207 -2.08 -5.40 13.28
C LEU A 207 -3.41 -4.80 13.75
N THR A 208 -3.91 -3.78 13.06
CA THR A 208 -5.19 -3.12 13.36
C THR A 208 -6.36 -3.70 12.59
N GLN A 209 -6.10 -4.65 11.66
CA GLN A 209 -7.09 -5.19 10.72
C GLN A 209 -7.74 -4.10 9.85
N THR A 210 -7.02 -3.02 9.57
CA THR A 210 -7.46 -1.92 8.73
C THR A 210 -7.22 -2.26 7.26
N ARG A 211 -8.23 -2.12 6.41
CA ARG A 211 -8.09 -2.33 4.97
C ARG A 211 -7.23 -1.23 4.35
N SER A 212 -6.53 -1.55 3.27
CA SER A 212 -5.70 -0.57 2.55
C SER A 212 -6.48 0.67 2.09
N THR A 213 -7.76 0.50 1.74
CA THR A 213 -8.65 1.62 1.37
C THR A 213 -9.03 2.52 2.53
N GLN A 214 -8.79 2.09 3.77
CA GLN A 214 -9.14 2.77 5.00
C GLN A 214 -7.89 3.23 5.78
N VAL A 215 -6.71 3.13 5.19
CA VAL A 215 -5.44 3.51 5.85
C VAL A 215 -5.46 4.97 6.32
N GLY A 216 -6.21 5.84 5.64
CA GLY A 216 -6.41 7.23 6.05
C GLY A 216 -7.01 7.40 7.46
N ASP A 217 -7.82 6.42 7.91
CA ASP A 217 -8.45 6.44 9.25
C ASP A 217 -7.42 6.26 10.38
N LEU A 218 -6.23 5.76 10.07
CA LEU A 218 -5.12 5.62 11.02
C LEU A 218 -4.29 6.90 11.20
N ILE A 219 -4.46 7.88 10.29
CA ILE A 219 -3.62 9.07 10.18
C ILE A 219 -4.31 10.24 10.88
N ASP A 220 -3.65 10.89 11.83
CA ASP A 220 -4.14 12.08 12.51
C ASP A 220 -4.04 13.34 11.62
N SER A 221 -4.62 14.46 12.12
CA SER A 221 -4.57 15.77 11.43
C SER A 221 -3.15 16.33 11.22
N ALA A 222 -2.15 15.76 11.90
CA ALA A 222 -0.73 16.08 11.74
C ALA A 222 0.03 15.06 10.87
N TYR A 223 -0.69 14.26 10.09
CA TYR A 223 -0.12 13.18 9.25
C TYR A 223 0.73 12.17 10.02
N ARG A 224 0.30 11.79 11.24
CA ARG A 224 1.01 10.83 12.08
C ARG A 224 0.09 9.68 12.46
N ILE A 225 0.68 8.51 12.64
CA ILE A 225 0.01 7.31 13.14
C ILE A 225 0.45 7.10 14.60
N ASN A 226 -0.51 7.12 15.53
CA ASN A 226 -0.23 6.89 16.95
C ASN A 226 -0.27 5.39 17.28
N VAL A 227 0.82 4.68 16.97
CA VAL A 227 0.93 3.22 17.16
C VAL A 227 0.64 2.79 18.60
N LYS A 228 1.11 3.56 19.58
CA LYS A 228 0.91 3.23 21.00
C LYS A 228 -0.57 3.27 21.42
N GLN A 229 -1.33 4.19 20.86
CA GLN A 229 -2.77 4.30 21.12
C GLN A 229 -3.56 3.20 20.41
N LEU A 230 -3.18 2.89 19.16
CA LEU A 230 -3.85 1.87 18.34
C LEU A 230 -3.59 0.44 18.84
N LEU A 231 -2.39 0.16 19.34
CA LEU A 231 -1.91 -1.18 19.64
C LEU A 231 -1.32 -1.30 21.07
N PRO A 232 -2.09 -0.94 22.12
CA PRO A 232 -1.57 -0.86 23.49
C PRO A 232 -1.19 -2.23 24.09
N SER A 233 -1.65 -3.34 23.51
CA SER A 233 -1.38 -4.72 23.96
C SER A 233 -0.03 -5.26 23.47
N LEU A 234 0.61 -4.61 22.50
CA LEU A 234 1.89 -5.05 21.98
C LEU A 234 3.03 -4.72 22.95
N HIS A 235 4.12 -5.45 22.80
CA HIS A 235 5.33 -5.18 23.59
C HIS A 235 5.88 -3.78 23.29
N PRO A 236 6.25 -2.96 24.29
CA PRO A 236 6.70 -1.57 24.08
C PRO A 236 7.88 -1.43 23.12
N LYS A 237 8.80 -2.40 23.09
CA LYS A 237 9.93 -2.40 22.14
C LYS A 237 9.44 -2.57 20.69
N PHE A 238 8.40 -3.39 20.47
CA PHE A 238 7.84 -3.57 19.14
C PHE A 238 7.07 -2.33 18.68
N ILE A 239 6.31 -1.70 19.57
CA ILE A 239 5.67 -0.39 19.31
C ILE A 239 6.72 0.66 18.91
N ASN A 240 7.81 0.77 19.67
CA ASN A 240 8.88 1.75 19.38
C ASN A 240 9.57 1.44 18.04
N TRP A 241 9.73 0.15 17.70
CA TRP A 241 10.29 -0.27 16.42
C TRP A 241 9.35 0.14 15.26
N LEU A 242 8.04 -0.11 15.37
CA LEU A 242 7.04 0.34 14.39
C LEU A 242 7.03 1.86 14.25
N GLN A 243 7.05 2.61 15.36
CA GLN A 243 7.13 4.08 15.34
C GLN A 243 8.37 4.58 14.61
N LYS A 244 9.51 3.89 14.79
CA LYS A 244 10.76 4.22 14.09
C LYS A 244 10.67 3.89 12.59
N MET A 245 10.00 2.81 12.20
CA MET A 245 9.74 2.50 10.78
C MET A 245 8.98 3.61 10.07
N ILE A 246 7.93 4.15 10.71
CA ILE A 246 7.04 5.17 10.14
C ILE A 246 7.39 6.61 10.52
N ALA A 247 8.60 6.86 11.04
CA ALA A 247 9.02 8.20 11.36
C ALA A 247 8.99 9.10 10.11
N PRO A 248 8.27 10.24 10.12
CA PRO A 248 8.19 11.12 8.94
C PRO A 248 9.56 11.69 8.53
N ASP A 249 10.39 11.98 9.51
CA ASP A 249 11.75 12.46 9.31
C ASP A 249 12.71 11.26 9.09
N LEU A 250 13.46 11.30 7.99
CA LEU A 250 14.43 10.27 7.63
C LEU A 250 15.51 10.08 8.72
N THR A 251 15.92 11.16 9.41
CA THR A 251 16.93 11.10 10.48
C THR A 251 16.47 10.31 11.69
N ASN A 252 15.17 10.21 11.93
CA ASN A 252 14.54 9.48 12.99
C ASN A 252 14.10 8.06 12.59
N ARG A 253 14.20 7.71 11.31
CA ARG A 253 13.87 6.41 10.75
C ARG A 253 15.09 5.48 10.78
N PHE A 254 14.92 4.18 10.53
CA PHE A 254 16.04 3.30 10.22
C PHE A 254 16.65 3.69 8.87
N ASN A 255 17.98 3.70 8.77
CA ASN A 255 18.66 4.13 7.55
C ASN A 255 18.48 3.13 6.39
N ASN A 256 18.39 1.83 6.70
CA ASN A 256 18.26 0.77 5.71
C ASN A 256 17.55 -0.46 6.31
N ALA A 257 17.21 -1.43 5.45
CA ALA A 257 16.51 -2.65 5.84
C ALA A 257 17.34 -3.52 6.80
N GLY A 258 18.64 -3.61 6.62
CA GLY A 258 19.52 -4.40 7.47
C GLY A 258 19.52 -3.92 8.93
N THR A 259 19.52 -2.59 9.15
CA THR A 259 19.45 -2.02 10.51
C THR A 259 18.08 -2.24 11.15
N ALA A 260 16.98 -2.13 10.37
CA ALA A 260 15.64 -2.41 10.86
C ALA A 260 15.44 -3.89 11.20
N LEU A 261 15.96 -4.80 10.35
CA LEU A 261 15.91 -6.25 10.55
C LEU A 261 16.67 -6.67 11.81
N SER A 262 17.91 -6.20 11.97
CA SER A 262 18.74 -6.52 13.13
C SER A 262 18.09 -6.07 14.44
N ALA A 263 17.45 -4.89 14.43
CA ALA A 263 16.73 -4.40 15.59
C ALA A 263 15.49 -5.25 15.91
N LEU A 264 14.78 -5.76 14.88
CA LEU A 264 13.54 -6.54 15.04
C LEU A 264 13.81 -7.94 15.61
N GLN A 265 14.92 -8.59 15.25
CA GLN A 265 15.19 -9.98 15.59
C GLN A 265 15.06 -10.29 17.09
N SER A 266 15.55 -9.39 17.94
CA SER A 266 15.58 -9.55 19.40
C SER A 266 14.33 -9.07 20.14
N ILE A 267 13.29 -8.62 19.41
CA ILE A 267 12.08 -8.03 19.99
C ILE A 267 10.99 -9.09 20.13
N ASP A 268 10.45 -9.25 21.34
CA ASP A 268 9.19 -9.96 21.55
C ASP A 268 8.03 -9.05 21.11
N VAL A 269 7.03 -9.61 20.39
CA VAL A 269 5.93 -8.81 19.84
C VAL A 269 4.77 -8.64 20.81
N VAL A 270 4.51 -9.64 21.65
CA VAL A 270 3.48 -9.57 22.69
C VAL A 270 4.15 -9.28 24.02
N GLY A 271 3.63 -8.30 24.75
CA GLY A 271 4.07 -8.03 26.10
C GLY A 271 3.65 -9.19 27.02
N ASN A 272 4.59 -9.79 27.74
CA ASN A 272 4.20 -10.61 28.88
C ASN A 272 3.29 -9.76 29.77
N PRO A 273 2.06 -10.20 30.11
CA PRO A 273 1.29 -9.53 31.13
C PRO A 273 2.18 -9.57 32.36
N LYS A 274 2.71 -8.41 32.78
CA LYS A 274 3.41 -8.31 34.05
C LYS A 274 2.44 -8.88 35.07
N VAL A 275 2.74 -10.04 35.58
CA VAL A 275 2.21 -10.50 36.88
C VAL A 275 2.54 -9.35 37.81
N GLY A 276 1.55 -8.51 38.07
CA GLY A 276 1.69 -7.44 39.03
C GLY A 276 2.17 -8.12 40.31
N LYS A 277 3.43 -7.87 40.72
CA LYS A 277 3.85 -8.18 42.06
C LYS A 277 2.83 -7.51 42.97
N LEU A 278 1.89 -8.30 43.49
CA LEU A 278 1.11 -7.93 44.64
C LEU A 278 2.18 -7.62 45.73
N VAL A 279 2.45 -6.35 45.90
CA VAL A 279 3.19 -5.90 47.06
C VAL A 279 2.24 -6.16 48.22
N GLN A 280 2.36 -7.35 48.83
CA GLN A 280 1.86 -7.62 50.16
C GLN A 280 2.59 -6.67 51.10
N HIS A 281 2.01 -5.52 51.36
CA HIS A 281 2.33 -4.76 52.56
C HIS A 281 1.75 -5.54 53.74
N GLY A 282 2.50 -6.54 54.16
CA GLY A 282 2.30 -7.17 55.44
C GLY A 282 2.62 -6.16 56.54
N LYS A 283 1.63 -5.53 57.09
CA LYS A 283 1.70 -5.05 58.49
C LYS A 283 0.91 -6.04 59.33
N LEU A 284 1.64 -6.97 59.91
CA LEU A 284 1.16 -7.67 61.09
C LEU A 284 0.91 -6.63 62.21
N SER A 285 -0.34 -6.48 62.59
CA SER A 285 -0.65 -6.05 63.95
C SER A 285 -1.49 -7.15 64.60
N SER A 286 -0.86 -7.79 65.57
CA SER A 286 -1.48 -8.73 66.50
C SER A 286 -2.56 -8.05 67.30
N ILE A 287 -3.79 -8.60 67.34
CA ILE A 287 -4.67 -8.52 68.53
C ILE A 287 -5.59 -9.74 68.53
N ALA A 288 -5.36 -10.52 69.53
CA ALA A 288 -6.21 -11.30 70.44
C ALA A 288 -7.54 -11.94 70.00
N LYS A 289 -7.57 -13.22 70.31
CA LYS A 289 -8.64 -14.16 70.59
C LYS A 289 -9.89 -13.53 71.18
N VAL A 290 -11.09 -13.89 70.65
CA VAL A 290 -12.28 -14.20 71.45
C VAL A 290 -13.02 -15.34 70.77
N VAL A 291 -13.30 -16.35 71.59
CA VAL A 291 -14.06 -17.58 71.35
C VAL A 291 -15.57 -17.20 71.35
N GLY A 292 -16.33 -17.80 70.46
CA GLY A 292 -17.81 -17.73 70.48
C GLY A 292 -18.44 -18.73 69.54
N LEU A 293 -18.92 -19.82 70.09
CA LEU A 293 -19.78 -20.85 69.51
C LEU A 293 -21.15 -20.24 69.09
N GLY A 294 -21.74 -20.72 68.01
CA GLY A 294 -23.16 -20.46 67.75
C GLY A 294 -23.66 -20.88 66.37
N THR A 295 -24.00 -22.14 66.20
CA THR A 295 -25.22 -22.78 65.58
C THR A 295 -25.84 -22.22 64.29
N LEU A 296 -25.94 -23.14 63.34
CA LEU A 296 -27.01 -23.54 62.42
C LEU A 296 -28.05 -22.49 61.98
N GLY A 297 -28.30 -22.45 60.68
CA GLY A 297 -29.50 -21.89 60.08
C GLY A 297 -29.52 -22.03 58.55
N LEU A 298 -30.01 -23.16 58.08
CA LEU A 298 -30.47 -23.42 56.71
C LEU A 298 -31.73 -22.58 56.47
N VAL A 299 -31.81 -21.84 55.36
CA VAL A 299 -33.09 -21.68 54.62
C VAL A 299 -32.81 -21.36 53.15
N SER A 300 -33.26 -22.27 52.31
CA SER A 300 -33.48 -22.12 50.88
C SER A 300 -34.71 -21.25 50.63
N LEU A 301 -34.72 -20.39 49.66
CA LEU A 301 -35.95 -20.10 48.91
C LEU A 301 -35.69 -19.70 47.47
N LEU A 302 -36.22 -20.49 46.59
CA LEU A 302 -36.52 -20.30 45.19
C LEU A 302 -37.51 -19.15 45.00
N GLY A 303 -37.37 -18.37 43.94
CA GLY A 303 -38.38 -17.39 43.53
C GLY A 303 -38.20 -17.00 42.08
N THR A 304 -38.87 -17.68 41.25
CA THR A 304 -39.19 -17.57 39.82
C THR A 304 -40.07 -16.35 39.47
N ILE A 305 -40.08 -16.01 38.14
CA ILE A 305 -41.21 -15.43 37.34
C ILE A 305 -41.23 -13.88 37.37
N SER A 306 -41.41 -13.12 36.28
CA SER A 306 -42.20 -13.28 35.05
C SER A 306 -41.88 -12.22 34.01
N ILE A 307 -42.06 -12.61 32.80
CA ILE A 307 -42.34 -11.93 31.55
C ILE A 307 -43.52 -10.91 31.72
N ILE A 308 -43.38 -9.71 31.11
CA ILE A 308 -44.56 -9.06 30.48
C ILE A 308 -44.04 -8.28 29.25
N SER A 309 -44.51 -8.73 28.11
CA SER A 309 -44.62 -8.03 26.83
C SER A 309 -45.80 -7.03 26.92
N SER A 310 -45.66 -5.85 26.34
CA SER A 310 -46.83 -5.10 25.84
C SER A 310 -46.42 -4.19 24.68
N ILE A 311 -46.96 -4.50 23.59
CA ILE A 311 -47.29 -3.82 22.36
C ILE A 311 -48.08 -2.54 22.67
N SER A 312 -47.80 -1.44 21.97
CA SER A 312 -48.85 -0.57 21.42
C SER A 312 -48.28 0.43 20.38
N ASN A 313 -48.89 0.34 19.22
CA ASN A 313 -48.93 1.27 18.11
C ASN A 313 -49.37 2.70 18.50
N SER A 314 -48.90 3.69 17.77
CA SER A 314 -49.66 4.75 17.04
C SER A 314 -48.67 5.73 16.45
N THR A 315 -48.56 5.72 15.11
CA THR A 315 -49.22 6.61 14.15
C THR A 315 -48.70 8.04 14.09
N ASP A 316 -48.01 8.23 12.97
CA ASP A 316 -48.21 9.27 11.96
C ASP A 316 -47.94 10.76 12.25
N THR A 317 -47.33 11.29 11.18
CA THR A 317 -47.33 12.69 10.70
C THR A 317 -46.30 13.64 11.29
N HIS A 318 -45.22 13.86 10.49
CA HIS A 318 -44.70 15.17 10.05
C HIS A 318 -43.27 15.05 9.57
N GLU A 319 -43.11 14.80 8.24
CA GLU A 319 -41.86 15.13 7.54
C GLU A 319 -42.16 15.30 6.05
N GLN A 320 -42.70 16.44 5.72
CA GLN A 320 -42.66 17.01 4.36
C GLN A 320 -42.53 18.52 4.53
N HIS A 321 -41.31 19.05 4.63
CA HIS A 321 -40.96 20.45 4.32
C HIS A 321 -39.47 20.72 4.58
N GLU A 322 -38.59 20.18 3.79
CA GLU A 322 -37.19 20.71 3.66
C GLU A 322 -36.44 20.30 2.39
N HIS A 323 -37.12 19.99 1.29
CA HIS A 323 -36.46 19.68 0.04
C HIS A 323 -36.63 20.72 -1.07
N HIS A 324 -36.83 21.99 -0.76
CA HIS A 324 -37.10 22.99 -1.80
C HIS A 324 -36.27 24.30 -1.73
N LYS A 325 -35.11 24.31 -1.06
CA LYS A 325 -34.26 25.53 -0.98
C LYS A 325 -32.82 25.41 -1.52
N ILE A 326 -32.42 24.28 -2.07
CA ILE A 326 -31.01 24.09 -2.58
C ILE A 326 -30.91 24.12 -4.12
N LYS A 327 -31.98 24.32 -4.88
CA LYS A 327 -31.94 24.36 -6.36
C LYS A 327 -32.02 25.74 -7.01
N ARG A 328 -31.80 26.85 -6.28
CA ARG A 328 -31.86 28.21 -6.87
C ARG A 328 -30.56 29.02 -6.82
N HIS A 329 -29.45 28.46 -6.39
CA HIS A 329 -28.17 29.21 -6.31
C HIS A 329 -27.12 28.82 -7.34
N ASP A 330 -27.36 27.77 -8.14
CA ASP A 330 -26.37 27.31 -9.17
C ASP A 330 -26.71 27.75 -10.61
N LYS A 331 -27.72 28.60 -10.82
CA LYS A 331 -28.11 29.05 -12.16
C LYS A 331 -27.73 30.51 -12.48
N GLU A 332 -27.11 31.24 -11.55
CA GLU A 332 -26.69 32.64 -11.78
C GLU A 332 -25.16 32.84 -11.92
N LYS A 333 -24.35 31.77 -11.97
CA LYS A 333 -22.87 31.87 -12.13
C LYS A 333 -22.35 31.44 -13.52
N ASN A 334 -23.21 30.92 -14.40
CA ASN A 334 -22.77 30.43 -15.72
C ASN A 334 -23.08 31.37 -16.90
N ASP A 335 -23.65 32.55 -16.67
CA ASP A 335 -23.98 33.48 -17.76
C ASP A 335 -23.06 34.73 -17.82
N ARG A 336 -21.84 34.64 -17.29
CA ARG A 336 -20.92 35.80 -17.26
C ARG A 336 -19.54 35.57 -17.88
N PHE A 337 -19.36 34.47 -18.66
CA PHE A 337 -18.07 34.18 -19.29
C PHE A 337 -18.09 34.02 -20.83
N ASP A 338 -19.21 34.39 -21.49
CA ASP A 338 -19.27 34.39 -22.97
C ASP A 338 -19.61 35.79 -23.51
N ARG A 339 -18.73 36.76 -23.28
CA ARG A 339 -18.70 38.04 -24.05
C ARG A 339 -17.40 38.78 -23.67
N GLU A 340 -16.39 38.54 -24.46
CA GLU A 340 -15.24 39.41 -24.75
C GLU A 340 -14.20 38.52 -25.43
N ASP A 341 -14.13 38.64 -26.71
CA ASP A 341 -12.96 38.59 -27.58
C ASP A 341 -13.39 38.28 -29.02
N ASN A 342 -13.94 39.27 -29.67
CA ASN A 342 -13.82 39.52 -31.09
C ASN A 342 -13.56 41.01 -31.20
N ASP A 343 -12.38 41.34 -31.67
CA ASP A 343 -12.05 42.45 -32.53
C ASP A 343 -10.57 42.83 -32.34
N VAL A 344 -9.93 42.91 -33.43
CA VAL A 344 -8.75 43.67 -33.83
C VAL A 344 -7.84 42.75 -34.65
N ASP A 345 -8.07 42.74 -35.93
CA ASP A 345 -7.66 43.70 -36.99
C ASP A 345 -6.29 43.36 -37.60
N ASP A 346 -6.41 43.06 -38.89
CA ASP A 346 -5.46 43.14 -39.98
C ASP A 346 -4.52 44.34 -39.88
N ARG A 347 -3.27 44.10 -40.18
CA ARG A 347 -2.36 44.94 -41.00
C ARG A 347 -1.08 44.20 -41.34
N HIS A 348 -0.93 43.83 -42.59
CA HIS A 348 0.03 44.19 -43.62
C HIS A 348 1.27 44.96 -43.18
N ASP A 349 2.41 44.48 -43.61
CA ASP A 349 3.39 44.94 -44.58
C ASP A 349 4.68 44.16 -44.34
N LYS A 350 5.18 43.43 -45.32
CA LYS A 350 6.00 43.80 -46.49
C LYS A 350 7.35 44.39 -46.11
N ASP A 351 8.27 43.82 -46.79
CA ASP A 351 9.53 44.31 -47.38
C ASP A 351 10.79 43.86 -46.60
N ASP A 352 11.55 43.10 -47.26
CA ASP A 352 12.59 43.25 -48.28
C ASP A 352 13.99 43.08 -47.72
N ASP A 353 14.76 42.38 -48.56
CA ASP A 353 16.17 42.57 -48.93
C ASP A 353 17.24 41.93 -48.05
N GLU A 354 17.89 40.88 -48.58
CA GLU A 354 19.11 40.85 -49.37
C GLU A 354 20.36 41.34 -48.62
N HIS A 355 21.32 40.49 -48.53
CA HIS A 355 22.69 40.55 -49.06
C HIS A 355 23.48 39.51 -48.31
N ASP A 356 24.00 38.49 -48.94
CA ASP A 356 25.24 38.39 -49.75
C ASP A 356 26.51 38.63 -48.95
N ASP A 357 27.36 37.70 -49.27
CA ASP A 357 28.82 37.76 -49.47
C ASP A 357 29.67 37.40 -48.25
N ASP A 358 30.31 36.34 -48.45
CA ASP A 358 31.70 36.10 -48.91
C ASP A 358 32.76 35.94 -47.81
N ASP A 359 33.41 34.87 -48.03
CA ASP A 359 34.88 34.73 -48.13
C ASP A 359 35.72 34.44 -46.88
N ASP A 360 36.33 33.33 -47.08
CA ASP A 360 37.79 33.09 -47.10
C ASP A 360 38.53 32.78 -45.80
N ASP A 361 39.01 31.58 -45.85
CA ASP A 361 40.45 31.23 -45.87
C ASP A 361 41.23 31.13 -44.54
N ASP A 362 41.85 30.00 -44.51
CA ASP A 362 43.27 29.76 -44.20
C ASP A 362 43.69 29.42 -42.75
N ASP A 363 44.14 28.20 -42.69
CA ASP A 363 45.47 27.69 -42.32
C ASP A 363 45.94 27.68 -40.86
N ASP A 364 46.49 26.49 -40.62
CA ASP A 364 47.73 26.18 -39.88
C ASP A 364 47.73 26.29 -38.34
N ASP A 365 47.82 25.20 -37.64
CA ASP A 365 48.92 24.41 -37.07
C ASP A 365 48.41 23.31 -36.19
#